data_91f4e6e8e5007f09f03722d114ebb197
#
_entry.id   91f4e6e8e5007f09f03722d114ebb197
#
_cell.length_a   1.000
_cell.length_b   1.000
_cell.length_c   1.000
_cell.angle_alpha   90.00
_cell.angle_beta   90.00
_cell.angle_gamma   90.00
#
_symmetry.space_group_name_H-M   'P 1'
#
loop_
_entity.id
_entity.type
_entity.pdbx_description
1 polymer ?
#
loop_
_entity_poly.entity_id
_entity_poly.type
_entity_poly.pdbx_seq_one_letter_code
_entity_poly.pdbx_strand_id
1 'polypeptide(L)'
;MDLKIFFSPLDEELYKESHGTNSFLNSIQANINSMPDYEGADIALIGVEEERGSTSNKGTASASIEIRKKLFQLKKGTGRYNIIDLGNLRSGINLEETLGRLTEVCHILIENNVLPVIMGGSQDLEYGQYKAYQGMDKLISLLNIDAFLDMEESDDQPNSINHIHKILLHEPNYLFNYSHLAYQSYLIDQNAID
;
A
#
# COMPACT_ATOMS: atom_id res chain seq x y z
N MET A 1 -6.66 10.68 -16.13
CA MET A 1 -6.88 11.54 -14.95
C MET A 1 -5.52 11.96 -14.40
N ASP A 2 -5.36 13.19 -13.94
CA ASP A 2 -4.07 13.65 -13.40
C ASP A 2 -3.89 13.16 -11.95
N LEU A 3 -3.01 12.19 -11.74
CA LEU A 3 -2.71 11.64 -10.41
C LEU A 3 -2.12 12.68 -9.43
N LYS A 4 -1.63 13.81 -9.93
CA LYS A 4 -1.00 14.83 -9.11
C LYS A 4 -1.90 15.38 -7.99
N ILE A 5 -3.21 15.36 -8.20
CA ILE A 5 -4.16 15.83 -7.18
C ILE A 5 -4.18 14.98 -5.92
N PHE A 6 -3.82 13.69 -6.05
CA PHE A 6 -3.84 12.73 -4.94
C PHE A 6 -2.57 12.73 -4.10
N PHE A 7 -1.47 13.33 -4.59
CA PHE A 7 -0.17 13.17 -3.96
C PHE A 7 0.40 14.48 -3.41
N SER A 8 1.11 14.35 -2.31
CA SER A 8 2.04 15.35 -1.80
C SER A 8 3.47 14.96 -2.19
N PRO A 9 4.32 15.92 -2.59
CA PRO A 9 5.72 15.63 -2.87
C PRO A 9 6.44 15.16 -1.61
N LEU A 10 7.54 14.46 -1.82
CA LEU A 10 8.43 14.02 -0.75
C LEU A 10 9.27 15.17 -0.23
N ASP A 11 9.62 15.11 1.05
CA ASP A 11 10.52 16.09 1.66
C ASP A 11 11.91 15.97 1.03
N GLU A 12 12.48 17.11 0.61
CA GLU A 12 13.84 17.18 0.06
C GLU A 12 14.89 16.63 1.02
N GLU A 13 14.67 16.67 2.34
CA GLU A 13 15.61 16.15 3.33
C GLU A 13 15.86 14.66 3.18
N LEU A 14 14.86 13.89 2.73
CA LEU A 14 15.03 12.46 2.43
C LEU A 14 16.08 12.20 1.33
N TYR A 15 16.36 13.19 0.51
CA TYR A 15 17.26 13.11 -0.65
C TYR A 15 18.61 13.80 -0.45
N LYS A 16 18.76 14.59 0.61
CA LYS A 16 20.00 15.30 0.91
C LYS A 16 21.13 14.42 1.40
N GLU A 17 20.82 13.25 1.93
CA GLU A 17 21.84 12.27 2.29
C GLU A 17 22.53 11.76 1.00
N SER A 18 23.85 11.93 0.95
CA SER A 18 24.66 11.46 -0.19
C SER A 18 24.64 9.93 -0.26
N HIS A 19 23.76 9.41 -1.09
CA HIS A 19 23.77 8.01 -1.45
C HIS A 19 24.74 7.80 -2.62
N GLY A 20 25.57 6.76 -2.57
CA GLY A 20 26.52 6.47 -3.67
C GLY A 20 25.82 6.36 -5.02
N THR A 21 26.52 6.58 -6.12
CA THR A 21 25.99 6.62 -7.50
C THR A 21 25.14 5.41 -7.90
N ASN A 22 25.34 4.26 -7.25
CA ASN A 22 24.60 3.03 -7.48
C ASN A 22 23.50 2.77 -6.44
N SER A 23 23.02 3.80 -5.73
CA SER A 23 21.92 3.64 -4.77
C SER A 23 20.59 3.46 -5.50
N PHE A 24 19.64 2.86 -4.81
CA PHE A 24 18.26 2.71 -5.28
C PHE A 24 17.66 4.09 -5.61
N LEU A 25 17.83 5.07 -4.73
CA LEU A 25 17.36 6.44 -4.94
C LEU A 25 17.79 7.01 -6.30
N ASN A 26 19.07 6.85 -6.69
CA ASN A 26 19.58 7.38 -7.94
C ASN A 26 19.11 6.60 -9.19
N SER A 27 18.34 5.54 -8.99
CA SER A 27 17.81 4.69 -10.06
C SER A 27 16.32 4.86 -10.32
N ILE A 28 15.64 5.68 -9.52
CA ILE A 28 14.20 5.92 -9.62
C ILE A 28 13.92 7.39 -9.95
N GLN A 29 12.71 7.66 -10.44
CA GLN A 29 12.17 9.02 -10.54
C GLN A 29 11.23 9.24 -9.37
N ALA A 30 11.42 10.31 -8.61
CA ALA A 30 10.64 10.56 -7.41
C ALA A 30 9.96 11.94 -7.44
N ASN A 31 8.77 12.00 -6.86
CA ASN A 31 8.00 13.24 -6.71
C ASN A 31 8.61 14.14 -5.63
N ILE A 32 9.61 14.93 -6.02
CA ILE A 32 10.26 15.93 -5.17
C ILE A 32 9.86 17.33 -5.68
N ASN A 33 10.36 17.69 -6.87
CA ASN A 33 10.11 19.00 -7.50
C ASN A 33 8.98 18.91 -8.53
N SER A 34 8.75 17.71 -9.09
CA SER A 34 7.71 17.45 -10.06
C SER A 34 7.25 15.98 -9.94
N MET A 35 5.97 15.77 -10.15
CA MET A 35 5.40 14.43 -10.22
C MET A 35 6.01 13.68 -11.39
N PRO A 36 6.57 12.47 -11.21
CA PRO A 36 6.99 11.62 -12.31
C PRO A 36 5.78 11.15 -13.13
N ASP A 37 6.01 10.94 -14.42
CA ASP A 37 5.00 10.33 -15.27
C ASP A 37 4.89 8.84 -14.94
N TYR A 38 3.68 8.35 -14.76
CA TYR A 38 3.43 6.93 -14.50
C TYR A 38 3.27 6.11 -15.79
N GLU A 39 3.03 6.76 -16.94
CA GLU A 39 2.94 6.05 -18.21
C GLU A 39 4.30 5.42 -18.56
N GLY A 40 4.30 4.10 -18.74
CA GLY A 40 5.52 3.33 -19.02
C GLY A 40 6.39 3.03 -17.79
N ALA A 41 5.93 3.33 -16.58
CA ALA A 41 6.53 2.79 -15.36
C ALA A 41 6.13 1.31 -15.20
N ASP A 42 7.02 0.51 -14.60
CA ASP A 42 6.71 -0.87 -14.21
C ASP A 42 6.16 -0.93 -12.79
N ILE A 43 6.69 -0.09 -11.91
CA ILE A 43 6.37 -0.08 -10.46
C ILE A 43 6.20 1.36 -9.99
N ALA A 44 5.14 1.62 -9.23
CA ALA A 44 4.90 2.88 -8.56
C ALA A 44 4.89 2.70 -7.04
N LEU A 45 5.80 3.39 -6.34
CA LEU A 45 5.84 3.45 -4.89
C LEU A 45 4.85 4.52 -4.40
N ILE A 46 4.04 4.16 -3.42
CA ILE A 46 3.00 5.02 -2.83
C ILE A 46 3.17 5.01 -1.33
N GLY A 47 3.49 6.14 -0.73
CA GLY A 47 3.44 6.30 0.72
C GLY A 47 2.02 6.60 1.18
N VAL A 48 1.56 5.97 2.28
CA VAL A 48 0.25 6.27 2.87
C VAL A 48 0.43 6.51 4.36
N GLU A 49 0.22 7.77 4.76
CA GLU A 49 0.36 8.22 6.15
C GLU A 49 -0.98 8.10 6.89
N GLU A 50 -1.48 6.86 7.00
CA GLU A 50 -2.79 6.57 7.59
C GLU A 50 -2.66 5.58 8.75
N GLU A 51 -3.19 5.93 9.90
CA GLU A 51 -3.22 5.06 11.09
C GLU A 51 -4.56 5.02 11.81
N ARG A 52 -5.58 5.70 11.27
CA ARG A 52 -6.90 5.73 11.90
C ARG A 52 -7.54 4.35 12.02
N GLY A 53 -7.25 3.46 11.06
CA GLY A 53 -7.66 2.06 11.10
C GLY A 53 -6.82 1.17 12.02
N SER A 54 -5.70 1.66 12.55
CA SER A 54 -4.88 0.87 13.48
C SER A 54 -5.53 0.82 14.86
N THR A 55 -5.83 -0.39 15.34
CA THR A 55 -6.45 -0.59 16.66
C THR A 55 -5.43 -0.54 17.81
N SER A 56 -4.25 -1.11 17.60
CA SER A 56 -3.23 -1.26 18.66
C SER A 56 -1.85 -0.72 18.28
N ASN A 57 -1.51 -0.68 16.98
CA ASN A 57 -0.19 -0.30 16.50
C ASN A 57 -0.17 1.18 16.06
N LYS A 58 -0.04 2.10 17.01
CA LYS A 58 0.06 3.53 16.71
C LYS A 58 1.45 3.91 16.21
N GLY A 59 1.55 4.96 15.39
CA GLY A 59 2.78 5.42 14.76
C GLY A 59 3.01 4.85 13.35
N THR A 60 2.12 4.00 12.86
CA THR A 60 2.22 3.41 11.51
C THR A 60 2.10 4.47 10.40
N ALA A 61 1.51 5.63 10.67
CA ALA A 61 1.48 6.73 9.70
C ALA A 61 2.88 7.18 9.25
N SER A 62 3.90 7.06 10.11
CA SER A 62 5.28 7.42 9.76
C SER A 62 6.05 6.33 9.00
N ALA A 63 5.48 5.14 8.84
CA ALA A 63 6.18 3.98 8.28
C ALA A 63 6.67 4.23 6.85
N SER A 64 5.91 4.95 6.02
CA SER A 64 6.30 5.27 4.64
C SER A 64 7.64 6.01 4.56
N ILE A 65 7.88 6.94 5.48
CA ILE A 65 9.12 7.71 5.56
C ILE A 65 10.28 6.82 6.02
N GLU A 66 10.06 6.03 7.07
CA GLU A 66 11.10 5.15 7.63
C GLU A 66 11.50 4.04 6.64
N ILE A 67 10.54 3.50 5.90
CA ILE A 67 10.80 2.54 4.82
C ILE A 67 11.67 3.18 3.74
N ARG A 68 11.33 4.40 3.27
CA ARG A 68 12.13 5.11 2.26
C ARG A 68 13.54 5.38 2.71
N LYS A 69 13.75 5.82 3.96
CA LYS A 69 15.09 6.04 4.52
C LYS A 69 15.98 4.80 4.39
N LYS A 70 15.41 3.61 4.53
CA LYS A 70 16.15 2.35 4.37
C LYS A 70 16.27 1.92 2.91
N LEU A 71 15.16 1.99 2.16
CA LEU A 71 15.10 1.59 0.77
C LEU A 71 16.08 2.39 -0.09
N PHE A 72 16.16 3.71 0.09
CA PHE A 72 17.03 4.59 -0.68
C PHE A 72 18.52 4.33 -0.48
N GLN A 73 18.92 3.74 0.63
CA GLN A 73 20.29 3.33 0.92
C GLN A 73 20.69 2.01 0.22
N LEU A 74 19.72 1.21 -0.21
CA LEU A 74 20.01 -0.04 -0.89
C LEU A 74 20.70 0.22 -2.23
N LYS A 75 21.36 -0.80 -2.76
CA LYS A 75 21.96 -0.74 -4.08
C LYS A 75 20.87 -0.95 -5.15
N LYS A 76 21.04 -0.28 -6.29
CA LYS A 76 20.29 -0.63 -7.48
C LYS A 76 20.53 -2.10 -7.79
N GLY A 77 19.48 -2.89 -7.84
CA GLY A 77 19.53 -4.27 -8.26
C GLY A 77 19.93 -4.43 -9.73
N THR A 78 20.00 -5.67 -10.20
CA THR A 78 20.30 -6.00 -11.62
C THR A 78 19.06 -5.93 -12.52
N GLY A 79 17.87 -5.74 -11.96
CA GLY A 79 16.60 -5.62 -12.70
C GLY A 79 16.57 -4.36 -13.57
N ARG A 80 15.86 -4.45 -14.70
CA ARG A 80 15.64 -3.32 -15.62
C ARG A 80 14.21 -2.80 -15.49
N TYR A 81 13.78 -2.53 -14.27
CA TYR A 81 12.46 -1.98 -14.00
C TYR A 81 12.53 -0.46 -13.96
N ASN A 82 11.54 0.19 -14.59
CA ASN A 82 11.29 1.61 -14.46
C ASN A 82 10.44 1.84 -13.21
N ILE A 83 11.09 2.27 -12.12
CA ILE A 83 10.45 2.48 -10.82
C ILE A 83 10.27 3.97 -10.60
N ILE A 84 9.06 4.37 -10.20
CA ILE A 84 8.75 5.73 -9.81
C ILE A 84 8.28 5.77 -8.36
N ASP A 85 8.50 6.89 -7.68
CA ASP A 85 7.94 7.18 -6.36
C ASP A 85 6.99 8.36 -6.47
N LEU A 86 5.70 8.10 -6.30
CA LEU A 86 4.65 9.10 -6.44
C LEU A 86 4.54 10.06 -5.24
N GLY A 87 5.28 9.77 -4.16
CA GLY A 87 5.18 10.53 -2.91
C GLY A 87 4.14 9.96 -1.97
N ASN A 88 3.57 10.82 -1.11
CA ASN A 88 2.58 10.41 -0.14
C ASN A 88 1.16 10.72 -0.62
N LEU A 89 0.29 9.72 -0.54
CA LEU A 89 -1.14 9.88 -0.79
C LEU A 89 -1.71 10.89 0.22
N ARG A 90 -2.41 11.88 -0.25
CA ARG A 90 -3.09 12.86 0.61
C ARG A 90 -4.23 12.17 1.34
N SER A 91 -4.17 12.16 2.66
CA SER A 91 -5.22 11.61 3.51
C SER A 91 -6.56 12.31 3.27
N GLY A 92 -7.64 11.55 3.29
CA GLY A 92 -9.00 12.06 3.30
C GLY A 92 -9.38 12.64 4.67
N ILE A 93 -10.57 13.24 4.75
CA ILE A 93 -11.14 13.76 6.01
C ILE A 93 -11.32 12.61 7.01
N ASN A 94 -11.69 11.43 6.51
CA ASN A 94 -11.86 10.21 7.28
C ASN A 94 -11.11 9.05 6.62
N LEU A 95 -11.09 7.88 7.26
CA LEU A 95 -10.45 6.67 6.77
C LEU A 95 -11.06 6.21 5.43
N GLU A 96 -12.39 6.20 5.34
CA GLU A 96 -13.13 5.79 4.14
C GLU A 96 -12.71 6.61 2.91
N GLU A 97 -12.57 7.92 3.06
CA GLU A 97 -12.09 8.79 1.98
C GLU A 97 -10.65 8.50 1.59
N THR A 98 -9.77 8.19 2.56
CA THR A 98 -8.38 7.79 2.27
C THR A 98 -8.34 6.47 1.50
N LEU A 99 -9.11 5.47 1.94
CA LEU A 99 -9.24 4.19 1.24
C LEU A 99 -9.81 4.37 -0.17
N GLY A 100 -10.82 5.24 -0.34
CA GLY A 100 -11.38 5.58 -1.65
C GLY A 100 -10.35 6.20 -2.60
N ARG A 101 -9.53 7.13 -2.12
CA ARG A 101 -8.43 7.73 -2.90
C ARG A 101 -7.38 6.69 -3.28
N LEU A 102 -7.02 5.81 -2.34
CA LEU A 102 -6.09 4.71 -2.60
C LEU A 102 -6.64 3.75 -3.66
N THR A 103 -7.92 3.41 -3.56
CA THR A 103 -8.63 2.59 -4.55
C THR A 103 -8.52 3.20 -5.95
N GLU A 104 -8.81 4.50 -6.09
CA GLU A 104 -8.78 5.20 -7.37
C GLU A 104 -7.36 5.24 -7.97
N VAL A 105 -6.37 5.55 -7.15
CA VAL A 105 -4.96 5.54 -7.57
C VAL A 105 -4.51 4.16 -8.02
N CYS A 106 -4.79 3.12 -7.22
CA CYS A 106 -4.46 1.74 -7.58
C CYS A 106 -5.16 1.30 -8.88
N HIS A 107 -6.44 1.66 -9.05
CA HIS A 107 -7.19 1.37 -10.27
C HIS A 107 -6.50 1.96 -11.50
N ILE A 108 -6.16 3.26 -11.48
CA ILE A 108 -5.49 3.95 -12.60
C ILE A 108 -4.14 3.30 -12.91
N LEU A 109 -3.33 2.99 -11.91
CA LEU A 109 -2.02 2.38 -12.11
C LEU A 109 -2.14 0.99 -12.73
N ILE A 110 -3.01 0.14 -12.18
CA ILE A 110 -3.21 -1.24 -12.67
C ILE A 110 -3.77 -1.26 -14.09
N GLU A 111 -4.68 -0.34 -14.45
CA GLU A 111 -5.18 -0.20 -15.83
C GLU A 111 -4.06 0.16 -16.82
N ASN A 112 -3.04 0.89 -16.35
CA ASN A 112 -1.86 1.26 -17.15
C ASN A 112 -0.71 0.25 -17.03
N ASN A 113 -0.97 -0.95 -16.48
CA ASN A 113 0.01 -2.02 -16.26
C ASN A 113 1.17 -1.61 -15.32
N VAL A 114 0.95 -0.68 -14.43
CA VAL A 114 1.90 -0.26 -13.40
C VAL A 114 1.57 -0.97 -12.10
N LEU A 115 2.54 -1.65 -11.49
CA LEU A 115 2.37 -2.33 -10.20
C LEU A 115 2.40 -1.32 -9.05
N PRO A 116 1.30 -1.10 -8.32
CA PRO A 116 1.32 -0.26 -7.12
C PRO A 116 1.98 -0.99 -5.96
N VAL A 117 2.95 -0.34 -5.31
CA VAL A 117 3.58 -0.80 -4.07
C VAL A 117 3.28 0.20 -2.96
N ILE A 118 2.42 -0.19 -2.04
CA ILE A 118 1.97 0.65 -0.93
C ILE A 118 2.95 0.50 0.23
N MET A 119 3.43 1.62 0.74
CA MET A 119 4.36 1.68 1.86
C MET A 119 3.72 2.38 3.05
N GLY A 120 3.62 1.65 4.13
CA GLY A 120 3.19 2.17 5.42
C GLY A 120 1.70 2.36 5.59
N GLY A 121 1.36 2.86 6.77
CA GLY A 121 0.03 2.95 7.26
C GLY A 121 -0.42 1.69 8.01
N SER A 122 -1.68 1.65 8.39
CA SER A 122 -2.29 0.47 8.99
C SER A 122 -2.66 -0.56 7.93
N GLN A 123 -2.80 -1.82 8.33
CA GLN A 123 -3.00 -2.96 7.42
C GLN A 123 -4.31 -2.90 6.62
N ASP A 124 -5.32 -2.20 7.12
CA ASP A 124 -6.60 -1.96 6.42
C ASP A 124 -6.47 -1.27 5.06
N LEU A 125 -5.31 -0.70 4.75
CA LEU A 125 -5.00 -0.17 3.41
C LEU A 125 -5.10 -1.24 2.32
N GLU A 126 -4.89 -2.51 2.66
CA GLU A 126 -5.08 -3.65 1.77
C GLU A 126 -6.51 -3.72 1.22
N TYR A 127 -7.50 -3.38 2.05
CA TYR A 127 -8.90 -3.29 1.60
C TYR A 127 -9.09 -2.25 0.50
N GLY A 128 -8.41 -1.11 0.59
CA GLY A 128 -8.43 -0.09 -0.47
C GLY A 128 -7.84 -0.59 -1.79
N GLN A 129 -6.73 -1.35 -1.73
CA GLN A 129 -6.14 -1.96 -2.92
C GLN A 129 -7.04 -3.06 -3.50
N TYR A 130 -7.64 -3.92 -2.67
CA TYR A 130 -8.61 -4.93 -3.10
C TYR A 130 -9.77 -4.31 -3.86
N LYS A 131 -10.32 -3.20 -3.39
CA LYS A 131 -11.42 -2.47 -4.02
C LYS A 131 -11.08 -1.99 -5.45
N ALA A 132 -9.80 -1.70 -5.73
CA ALA A 132 -9.38 -1.34 -7.08
C ALA A 132 -9.55 -2.51 -8.06
N TYR A 133 -9.16 -3.73 -7.67
CA TYR A 133 -9.36 -4.92 -8.49
C TYR A 133 -10.84 -5.27 -8.67
N GLN A 134 -11.62 -5.14 -7.60
CA GLN A 134 -13.07 -5.33 -7.66
C GLN A 134 -13.73 -4.36 -8.66
N GLY A 135 -13.34 -3.08 -8.62
CA GLY A 135 -13.85 -2.07 -9.55
C GLY A 135 -13.51 -2.34 -11.03
N MET A 136 -12.54 -3.21 -11.29
CA MET A 136 -12.14 -3.65 -12.64
C MET A 136 -12.71 -5.03 -13.02
N ASP A 137 -13.58 -5.61 -12.22
CA ASP A 137 -14.08 -6.99 -12.39
C ASP A 137 -12.94 -8.04 -12.51
N LYS A 138 -11.82 -7.83 -11.80
CA LYS A 138 -10.66 -8.73 -11.83
C LYS A 138 -10.63 -9.66 -10.64
N LEU A 139 -10.63 -10.97 -10.93
CA LEU A 139 -10.36 -11.99 -9.91
C LEU A 139 -8.90 -11.93 -9.47
N ILE A 140 -8.67 -11.97 -8.16
CA ILE A 140 -7.34 -11.95 -7.56
C ILE A 140 -7.08 -13.19 -6.70
N SER A 141 -5.80 -13.51 -6.52
CA SER A 141 -5.31 -14.36 -5.43
C SER A 141 -4.58 -13.47 -4.44
N LEU A 142 -4.97 -13.55 -3.17
CA LEU A 142 -4.38 -12.80 -2.09
C LEU A 142 -3.43 -13.69 -1.29
N LEU A 143 -2.19 -13.27 -1.14
CA LEU A 143 -1.21 -13.88 -0.26
C LEU A 143 -0.88 -12.91 0.86
N ASN A 144 -1.30 -13.22 2.08
CA ASN A 144 -0.94 -12.48 3.28
C ASN A 144 0.24 -13.16 4.00
N ILE A 145 1.17 -12.35 4.50
CA ILE A 145 2.31 -12.81 5.32
C ILE A 145 2.29 -12.01 6.61
N ASP A 146 1.63 -12.56 7.62
CA ASP A 146 1.41 -11.91 8.92
C ASP A 146 1.37 -12.91 10.08
N ALA A 147 1.61 -12.41 11.29
CA ALA A 147 1.47 -13.17 12.52
C ALA A 147 0.00 -13.31 12.97
N PHE A 148 -0.86 -12.36 12.59
CA PHE A 148 -2.28 -12.33 12.89
C PHE A 148 -3.10 -12.66 11.64
N LEU A 149 -4.33 -13.17 11.82
CA LEU A 149 -5.21 -13.46 10.68
C LEU A 149 -6.01 -12.24 10.22
N ASP A 150 -6.22 -11.26 11.10
CA ASP A 150 -7.01 -10.04 10.86
C ASP A 150 -8.42 -10.30 10.31
N MET A 151 -9.04 -11.34 10.85
CA MET A 151 -10.36 -11.85 10.47
C MET A 151 -11.42 -11.66 11.56
N GLU A 152 -11.25 -10.69 12.45
CA GLU A 152 -12.24 -10.44 13.49
C GLU A 152 -13.59 -10.03 12.89
N GLU A 153 -14.67 -10.65 13.37
CA GLU A 153 -16.03 -10.25 13.02
C GLU A 153 -16.35 -8.90 13.66
N SER A 154 -16.70 -7.94 12.84
CA SER A 154 -17.12 -6.62 13.30
C SER A 154 -17.97 -5.94 12.22
N ASP A 155 -19.00 -5.20 12.65
CA ASP A 155 -19.79 -4.33 11.79
C ASP A 155 -19.07 -2.99 11.49
N ASP A 156 -17.92 -2.76 12.14
CA ASP A 156 -17.13 -1.56 11.95
C ASP A 156 -16.59 -1.42 10.53
N GLN A 157 -16.13 -0.24 10.20
CA GLN A 157 -15.35 0.05 9.00
C GLN A 157 -14.12 -0.89 8.95
N PRO A 158 -13.55 -1.16 7.77
CA PRO A 158 -12.28 -1.88 7.65
C PRO A 158 -11.22 -1.26 8.56
N ASN A 159 -10.55 -2.09 9.33
CA ASN A 159 -9.50 -1.71 10.26
C ASN A 159 -8.42 -2.80 10.32
N SER A 160 -7.36 -2.60 11.09
CA SER A 160 -6.19 -3.48 11.10
C SER A 160 -6.44 -4.91 11.59
N ILE A 161 -7.59 -5.20 12.21
CA ILE A 161 -7.90 -6.54 12.74
C ILE A 161 -9.07 -7.24 12.02
N ASN A 162 -9.79 -6.53 11.11
CA ASN A 162 -10.94 -7.09 10.42
C ASN A 162 -10.90 -6.98 8.89
N HIS A 163 -9.89 -6.34 8.32
CA HIS A 163 -9.85 -6.05 6.88
C HIS A 163 -9.86 -7.31 6.01
N ILE A 164 -9.23 -8.40 6.43
CA ILE A 164 -9.26 -9.68 5.72
C ILE A 164 -10.67 -10.27 5.75
N HIS A 165 -11.36 -10.25 6.90
CA HIS A 165 -12.76 -10.67 7.00
C HIS A 165 -13.65 -9.88 6.03
N LYS A 166 -13.47 -8.54 5.94
CA LYS A 166 -14.20 -7.70 5.00
C LYS A 166 -13.92 -8.03 3.53
N ILE A 167 -12.70 -8.43 3.19
CA ILE A 167 -12.33 -8.87 1.83
C ILE A 167 -12.98 -10.22 1.52
N LEU A 168 -12.92 -11.19 2.45
CA LEU A 168 -13.47 -12.53 2.26
C LEU A 168 -14.99 -12.54 2.07
N LEU A 169 -15.71 -11.68 2.80
CA LEU A 169 -17.16 -11.57 2.75
C LEU A 169 -17.68 -10.48 1.81
N HIS A 170 -16.81 -9.83 1.05
CA HIS A 170 -17.24 -8.78 0.13
C HIS A 170 -18.12 -9.35 -1.00
N GLU A 171 -19.25 -8.68 -1.28
CA GLU A 171 -20.15 -9.05 -2.38
C GLU A 171 -20.26 -7.93 -3.43
N PRO A 172 -20.09 -8.23 -4.74
CA PRO A 172 -19.65 -9.51 -5.29
C PRO A 172 -18.20 -9.80 -4.92
N ASN A 173 -17.86 -11.07 -4.66
CA ASN A 173 -16.51 -11.46 -4.26
C ASN A 173 -15.63 -11.69 -5.48
N TYR A 174 -14.49 -10.99 -5.54
CA TYR A 174 -13.48 -11.12 -6.59
C TYR A 174 -12.21 -11.84 -6.10
N LEU A 175 -12.25 -12.40 -4.89
CA LEU A 175 -11.17 -13.22 -4.34
C LEU A 175 -11.28 -14.66 -4.82
N PHE A 176 -10.38 -15.05 -5.73
CA PHE A 176 -10.31 -16.42 -6.25
C PHE A 176 -9.65 -17.36 -5.25
N ASN A 177 -8.60 -16.90 -4.57
CA ASN A 177 -7.87 -17.69 -3.59
C ASN A 177 -7.28 -16.80 -2.51
N TYR A 178 -7.29 -17.27 -1.28
CA TYR A 178 -6.61 -16.67 -0.14
C TYR A 178 -5.58 -17.63 0.44
N SER A 179 -4.39 -17.15 0.67
CA SER A 179 -3.31 -17.87 1.35
C SER A 179 -2.71 -17.01 2.44
N HIS A 180 -2.54 -17.59 3.62
CA HIS A 180 -1.93 -16.92 4.76
C HIS A 180 -0.67 -17.67 5.20
N LEU A 181 0.45 -16.96 5.30
CA LEU A 181 1.72 -17.51 5.75
C LEU A 181 2.19 -16.83 7.04
N ALA A 182 2.95 -17.57 7.82
CA ALA A 182 3.61 -17.12 9.05
C ALA A 182 2.68 -16.77 10.22
N TYR A 183 1.40 -17.11 10.17
CA TYR A 183 0.52 -16.90 11.31
C TYR A 183 1.02 -17.61 12.57
N GLN A 184 0.81 -17.00 13.71
CA GLN A 184 1.22 -17.55 15.01
C GLN A 184 0.00 -18.03 15.78
N SER A 185 -0.13 -19.35 15.95
CA SER A 185 -1.34 -19.96 16.56
C SER A 185 -1.66 -19.46 17.97
N TYR A 186 -0.67 -18.95 18.69
CA TYR A 186 -0.87 -18.37 20.03
C TYR A 186 -1.32 -16.90 20.04
N LEU A 187 -1.42 -16.27 18.85
CA LEU A 187 -1.94 -14.91 18.65
C LEU A 187 -3.33 -14.92 18.00
N ILE A 188 -3.91 -16.09 17.74
CA ILE A 188 -5.16 -16.21 17.02
C ILE A 188 -6.22 -16.73 17.97
N ASP A 189 -7.40 -16.09 17.96
CA ASP A 189 -8.58 -16.66 18.64
C ASP A 189 -9.03 -17.93 17.89
N GLN A 190 -9.33 -18.98 18.63
CA GLN A 190 -9.73 -20.25 18.05
C GLN A 190 -11.01 -20.12 17.19
N ASN A 191 -11.90 -19.20 17.54
CA ASN A 191 -13.12 -18.94 16.78
C ASN A 191 -12.85 -18.35 15.37
N ALA A 192 -11.65 -17.83 15.13
CA ALA A 192 -11.27 -17.30 13.81
C ALA A 192 -10.80 -18.40 12.84
N ILE A 193 -10.64 -19.67 13.32
CA ILE A 193 -10.14 -20.80 12.52
C ILE A 193 -11.28 -21.82 12.25
N ASP A 194 -12.30 -21.88 13.10
CA ASP A 194 -13.46 -22.75 12.99
C ASP A 194 -14.52 -22.18 12.02
#